data_269410649cdead3cf5c071e19c178671
#
_entry.id   269410649cdead3cf5c071e19c178671
#
_cell.length_a   1.000
_cell.length_b   1.000
_cell.length_c   1.000
_cell.angle_alpha   90.00
_cell.angle_beta   90.00
_cell.angle_gamma   90.00
#
_symmetry.space_group_name_H-M   'P 1'
#
loop_
_entity.id
_entity.type
_entity.pdbx_description
1 polymer ?
#
loop_
_entity_poly.entity_id
_entity_poly.type
_entity_poly.pdbx_seq_one_letter_code
_entity_poly.pdbx_strand_id
1 'polypeptide(L)'
;HRDLHSFHHDALPISLILVVILGIYFNSAPDGGQISFNILEISKIKIPMQAQYIFFPLTFVGFGVLGALFPFHTWSPDGHSSAPTAVSMLHAGVLMKLGGYGCFRVAIFLMPEAAHELSWIFIILTTISVVYGAFSAIVQKDLKYINAYSSVSHCGLVLFAILMMNQTA
;
A
#
# COMPACT_ATOMS: atom_id res chain seq x y z
N HIS A 1 -17.14 7.34 21.49
CA HIS A 1 -15.74 6.96 21.78
C HIS A 1 -15.11 6.02 20.73
N ARG A 2 -15.89 5.39 19.82
CA ARG A 2 -15.37 4.56 18.74
C ARG A 2 -14.87 5.37 17.53
N ASP A 3 -15.41 6.55 17.32
CA ASP A 3 -15.18 7.32 16.09
C ASP A 3 -13.82 8.04 16.05
N LEU A 4 -13.17 8.25 17.19
CA LEU A 4 -11.87 8.90 17.29
C LEU A 4 -10.69 8.00 16.87
N HIS A 5 -10.83 6.67 17.02
CA HIS A 5 -9.76 5.74 16.63
C HIS A 5 -9.71 5.47 15.13
N SER A 6 -10.81 5.60 14.39
CA SER A 6 -10.82 5.43 12.94
C SER A 6 -10.08 6.55 12.23
N PHE A 7 -10.20 7.79 12.68
CA PHE A 7 -9.52 8.95 12.09
C PHE A 7 -7.99 8.88 12.15
N HIS A 8 -7.43 8.27 13.20
CA HIS A 8 -5.97 8.13 13.31
C HIS A 8 -5.39 7.10 12.32
N HIS A 9 -6.15 6.08 11.95
CA HIS A 9 -5.70 5.06 10.99
C HIS A 9 -5.72 5.58 9.55
N ASP A 10 -6.62 6.50 9.21
CA ASP A 10 -6.72 7.07 7.86
C ASP A 10 -5.68 8.19 7.62
N ALA A 11 -5.28 8.89 8.66
CA ALA A 11 -4.30 9.98 8.56
C ALA A 11 -2.87 9.48 8.29
N LEU A 12 -2.51 8.32 8.81
CA LEU A 12 -1.16 7.78 8.73
C LEU A 12 -0.72 7.44 7.29
N PRO A 13 -1.51 6.72 6.46
CA PRO A 13 -1.14 6.47 5.08
C PRO A 13 -1.08 7.74 4.25
N ILE A 14 -1.98 8.69 4.47
CA ILE A 14 -2.00 9.97 3.75
C ILE A 14 -0.76 10.78 4.08
N SER A 15 -0.36 10.85 5.34
CA SER A 15 0.85 11.59 5.75
C SER A 15 2.13 10.93 5.23
N LEU A 16 2.21 9.60 5.21
CA LEU A 16 3.35 8.88 4.63
C LEU A 16 3.46 9.13 3.13
N ILE A 17 2.37 9.06 2.40
CA ILE A 17 2.32 9.36 0.97
C ILE A 17 2.72 10.82 0.71
N LEU A 18 2.25 11.75 1.53
CA LEU A 18 2.60 13.16 1.41
C LEU A 18 4.10 13.39 1.62
N VAL A 19 4.69 12.77 2.64
CA VAL A 19 6.14 12.85 2.91
C VAL A 19 6.94 12.31 1.72
N VAL A 20 6.51 11.23 1.12
CA VAL A 20 7.15 10.67 -0.07
C VAL A 20 7.03 11.59 -1.27
N ILE A 21 5.85 12.14 -1.53
CA ILE A 21 5.64 13.11 -2.62
C ILE A 21 6.54 14.32 -2.42
N LEU A 22 6.61 14.86 -1.22
CA LEU A 22 7.50 15.97 -0.88
C LEU A 22 8.98 15.58 -1.04
N GLY A 23 9.35 14.38 -0.62
CA GLY A 23 10.72 13.86 -0.79
C GLY A 23 11.12 13.73 -2.25
N ILE A 24 10.24 13.19 -3.09
CA ILE A 24 10.45 13.11 -4.52
C ILE A 24 10.53 14.53 -5.12
N TYR A 25 9.66 15.43 -4.70
CA TYR A 25 9.65 16.82 -5.11
C TYR A 25 10.99 17.52 -4.83
N PHE A 26 11.50 17.44 -3.60
CA PHE A 26 12.78 18.06 -3.24
C PHE A 26 13.99 17.42 -3.92
N ASN A 27 13.93 16.12 -4.21
CA ASN A 27 15.02 15.44 -4.93
C ASN A 27 14.95 15.56 -6.45
N SER A 28 13.80 15.93 -7.01
CA SER A 28 13.62 16.06 -8.47
C SER A 28 14.08 17.40 -9.03
N ALA A 29 14.53 18.33 -8.22
CA ALA A 29 15.08 19.62 -8.63
C ALA A 29 16.57 19.78 -8.27
N PRO A 30 17.50 18.99 -8.83
CA PRO A 30 18.88 19.36 -8.81
C PRO A 30 19.06 20.50 -9.83
N ASP A 31 19.65 21.59 -9.44
CA ASP A 31 20.09 22.67 -10.34
C ASP A 31 19.03 23.60 -10.97
N GLY A 32 17.94 23.92 -10.24
CA GLY A 32 17.01 24.98 -10.66
C GLY A 32 16.05 24.59 -11.79
N GLY A 33 15.85 23.29 -12.04
CA GLY A 33 14.83 22.79 -12.96
C GLY A 33 13.41 23.02 -12.46
N GLN A 34 12.44 23.08 -13.38
CA GLN A 34 11.04 23.14 -12.99
C GLN A 34 10.62 21.85 -12.31
N ILE A 35 10.06 21.99 -11.13
CA ILE A 35 9.56 20.89 -10.33
C ILE A 35 8.27 20.37 -10.98
N SER A 36 8.24 19.11 -11.38
CA SER A 36 7.09 18.49 -12.01
C SER A 36 6.50 17.38 -11.12
N PHE A 37 5.16 17.34 -11.03
CA PHE A 37 4.44 16.23 -10.41
C PHE A 37 4.09 15.11 -11.41
N ASN A 38 4.57 15.21 -12.63
CA ASN A 38 4.34 14.19 -13.63
C ASN A 38 5.21 12.95 -13.36
N ILE A 39 4.56 11.81 -13.04
CA ILE A 39 5.23 10.55 -12.71
C ILE A 39 6.19 10.11 -13.84
N LEU A 40 5.84 10.37 -15.10
CA LEU A 40 6.68 10.01 -16.25
C LEU A 40 7.94 10.89 -16.36
N GLU A 41 7.89 12.12 -15.90
CA GLU A 41 9.05 13.01 -15.83
C GLU A 41 9.93 12.64 -14.66
N ILE A 42 9.34 12.38 -13.50
CA ILE A 42 10.06 11.92 -12.29
C ILE A 42 10.78 10.59 -12.55
N SER A 43 10.18 9.67 -13.31
CA SER A 43 10.81 8.38 -13.63
C SER A 43 12.07 8.50 -14.50
N LYS A 44 12.26 9.62 -15.20
CA LYS A 44 13.47 9.89 -15.99
C LYS A 44 14.62 10.43 -15.13
N ILE A 45 14.33 10.91 -13.94
CA ILE A 45 15.32 11.45 -13.01
C ILE A 45 15.89 10.28 -12.21
N LYS A 46 17.22 10.15 -12.20
CA LYS A 46 17.86 9.15 -11.36
C LYS A 46 17.81 9.59 -9.89
N ILE A 47 16.92 9.00 -9.13
CA ILE A 47 16.84 9.22 -7.69
C ILE A 47 18.07 8.58 -7.03
N PRO A 48 18.82 9.28 -6.17
CA PRO A 48 19.98 8.71 -5.48
C PRO A 48 19.59 7.44 -4.70
N MET A 49 20.44 6.41 -4.75
CA MET A 49 20.16 5.11 -4.11
C MET A 49 19.83 5.24 -2.62
N GLN A 50 20.52 6.13 -1.90
CA GLN A 50 20.25 6.40 -0.49
C GLN A 50 18.82 6.92 -0.25
N ALA A 51 18.33 7.77 -1.13
CA ALA A 51 16.95 8.28 -1.05
C ALA A 51 15.93 7.18 -1.37
N GLN A 52 16.23 6.31 -2.34
CA GLN A 52 15.36 5.19 -2.69
C GLN A 52 15.19 4.21 -1.52
N TYR A 53 16.24 3.92 -0.74
CA TYR A 53 16.16 3.04 0.43
C TYR A 53 15.24 3.57 1.55
N ILE A 54 15.09 4.87 1.66
CA ILE A 54 14.20 5.50 2.63
C ILE A 54 12.78 5.64 2.08
N PHE A 55 12.65 6.11 0.84
CA PHE A 55 11.34 6.42 0.27
C PHE A 55 10.57 5.19 -0.18
N PHE A 56 11.24 4.14 -0.65
CA PHE A 56 10.57 2.91 -1.08
C PHE A 56 9.78 2.24 0.06
N PRO A 57 10.37 1.95 1.24
CA PRO A 57 9.63 1.38 2.36
C PRO A 57 8.48 2.26 2.84
N LEU A 58 8.69 3.58 2.92
CA LEU A 58 7.66 4.52 3.35
C LEU A 58 6.48 4.54 2.38
N THR A 59 6.76 4.56 1.09
CA THR A 59 5.73 4.53 0.03
C THR A 59 4.98 3.21 0.04
N PHE A 60 5.72 2.10 0.12
CA PHE A 60 5.14 0.77 0.10
C PHE A 60 4.26 0.53 1.33
N VAL A 61 4.71 0.92 2.52
CA VAL A 61 3.91 0.84 3.75
C VAL A 61 2.70 1.78 3.67
N GLY A 62 2.87 3.02 3.23
CA GLY A 62 1.77 3.99 3.09
C GLY A 62 0.64 3.47 2.20
N PHE A 63 0.94 3.00 1.01
CA PHE A 63 -0.05 2.38 0.12
C PHE A 63 -0.48 0.99 0.59
N GLY A 64 0.42 0.24 1.25
CA GLY A 64 0.12 -1.05 1.86
C GLY A 64 -0.91 -0.95 2.97
N VAL A 65 -0.89 0.11 3.79
CA VAL A 65 -1.94 0.37 4.80
C VAL A 65 -3.30 0.54 4.12
N LEU A 66 -3.39 1.27 3.02
CA LEU A 66 -4.61 1.36 2.20
C LEU A 66 -5.04 0.00 1.64
N GLY A 67 -4.09 -0.84 1.24
CA GLY A 67 -4.31 -2.21 0.79
C GLY A 67 -4.54 -3.23 1.91
N ALA A 68 -4.66 -2.78 3.17
CA ALA A 68 -4.80 -3.61 4.36
C ALA A 68 -3.66 -4.63 4.55
N LEU A 69 -2.43 -4.18 4.36
CA LEU A 69 -1.22 -4.97 4.61
C LEU A 69 -1.05 -5.25 6.11
N PHE A 70 -0.70 -6.49 6.47
CA PHE A 70 -0.31 -6.83 7.84
C PHE A 70 0.95 -6.01 8.26
N PRO A 71 1.01 -5.47 9.49
CA PRO A 71 0.07 -5.57 10.60
C PRO A 71 -1.05 -4.51 10.59
N PHE A 72 -1.10 -3.61 9.64
CA PHE A 72 -2.01 -2.45 9.60
C PHE A 72 -3.39 -2.74 8.99
N HIS A 73 -3.83 -3.99 8.94
CA HIS A 73 -5.06 -4.43 8.27
C HIS A 73 -6.33 -4.30 9.11
N THR A 74 -6.22 -4.05 10.42
CA THR A 74 -7.33 -4.14 11.38
C THR A 74 -8.47 -3.17 11.11
N TRP A 75 -8.19 -2.02 10.50
CA TRP A 75 -9.18 -1.03 10.12
C TRP A 75 -10.17 -1.54 9.04
N SER A 76 -9.72 -2.42 8.16
CA SER A 76 -10.52 -2.90 7.03
C SER A 76 -11.72 -3.76 7.44
N PRO A 77 -11.59 -4.81 8.28
CA PRO A 77 -12.75 -5.57 8.78
C PRO A 77 -13.75 -4.72 9.56
N ASP A 78 -13.27 -3.81 10.40
CA ASP A 78 -14.15 -2.92 11.18
C ASP A 78 -14.87 -1.90 10.30
N GLY A 79 -14.17 -1.34 9.32
CA GLY A 79 -14.75 -0.46 8.31
C GLY A 79 -15.83 -1.16 7.46
N HIS A 80 -15.59 -2.40 7.06
CA HIS A 80 -16.58 -3.19 6.31
C HIS A 80 -17.82 -3.55 7.13
N SER A 81 -17.65 -3.88 8.41
CA SER A 81 -18.75 -4.32 9.27
C SER A 81 -19.68 -3.17 9.65
N SER A 82 -19.11 -1.98 9.91
CA SER A 82 -19.85 -0.78 10.31
C SER A 82 -20.49 -0.04 9.16
N ALA A 83 -19.96 -0.16 7.95
CA ALA A 83 -20.45 0.57 6.77
C ALA A 83 -21.75 -0.03 6.20
N PRO A 84 -22.61 0.82 5.57
CA PRO A 84 -23.68 0.34 4.71
C PRO A 84 -23.13 -0.49 3.54
N THR A 85 -23.94 -1.44 3.02
CA THR A 85 -23.49 -2.40 1.99
C THR A 85 -22.92 -1.72 0.75
N ALA A 86 -23.50 -0.62 0.30
CA ALA A 86 -23.02 0.13 -0.86
C ALA A 86 -21.61 0.72 -0.63
N VAL A 87 -21.35 1.26 0.56
CA VAL A 87 -20.05 1.81 0.95
C VAL A 87 -19.02 0.69 1.09
N SER A 88 -19.40 -0.44 1.70
CA SER A 88 -18.54 -1.61 1.83
C SER A 88 -18.12 -2.17 0.47
N MET A 89 -19.00 -2.16 -0.54
CA MET A 89 -18.68 -2.57 -1.92
C MET A 89 -17.63 -1.65 -2.56
N LEU A 90 -17.76 -0.33 -2.41
CA LEU A 90 -16.76 0.64 -2.91
C LEU A 90 -15.42 0.49 -2.18
N HIS A 91 -15.46 0.22 -0.89
CA HIS A 91 -14.28 -0.01 -0.07
C HIS A 91 -13.47 -1.21 -0.58
N ALA A 92 -14.10 -2.37 -0.70
CA ALA A 92 -13.45 -3.58 -1.20
C ALA A 92 -13.11 -3.49 -2.70
N GLY A 93 -14.00 -2.89 -3.50
CA GLY A 93 -13.88 -2.84 -4.95
C GLY A 93 -12.85 -1.84 -5.48
N VAL A 94 -12.70 -0.70 -4.82
CA VAL A 94 -11.89 0.41 -5.31
C VAL A 94 -10.77 0.78 -4.34
N LEU A 95 -11.10 1.11 -3.09
CA LEU A 95 -10.13 1.72 -2.17
C LEU A 95 -8.94 0.79 -1.88
N MET A 96 -9.18 -0.46 -1.55
CA MET A 96 -8.10 -1.41 -1.25
C MET A 96 -7.25 -1.70 -2.50
N LYS A 97 -7.87 -1.75 -3.69
CA LYS A 97 -7.13 -1.96 -4.94
C LYS A 97 -6.32 -0.74 -5.37
N LEU A 98 -6.77 0.46 -4.98
CA LEU A 98 -5.99 1.68 -5.17
C LEU A 98 -4.67 1.63 -4.37
N GLY A 99 -4.68 1.02 -3.18
CA GLY A 99 -3.45 0.73 -2.42
C GLY A 99 -2.47 -0.14 -3.21
N GLY A 100 -2.92 -1.24 -3.80
CA GLY A 100 -2.11 -2.09 -4.66
C GLY A 100 -1.59 -1.37 -5.91
N TYR A 101 -2.44 -0.60 -6.57
CA TYR A 101 -2.05 0.22 -7.72
C TYR A 101 -0.99 1.26 -7.34
N GLY A 102 -1.13 1.92 -6.19
CA GLY A 102 -0.15 2.89 -5.68
C GLY A 102 1.21 2.23 -5.40
N CYS A 103 1.23 1.05 -4.79
CA CYS A 103 2.47 0.27 -4.61
C CYS A 103 3.15 -0.02 -5.94
N PHE A 104 2.40 -0.46 -6.94
CA PHE A 104 2.95 -0.75 -8.28
C PHE A 104 3.45 0.51 -8.98
N ARG A 105 2.59 1.54 -9.08
CA ARG A 105 2.84 2.72 -9.92
C ARG A 105 3.80 3.72 -9.29
N VAL A 106 3.82 3.83 -7.97
CA VAL A 106 4.67 4.81 -7.26
C VAL A 106 5.88 4.12 -6.65
N ALA A 107 5.69 3.08 -5.83
CA ALA A 107 6.82 2.49 -5.13
C ALA A 107 7.77 1.75 -6.10
N ILE A 108 7.26 0.82 -6.91
CA ILE A 108 8.12 -0.02 -7.76
C ILE A 108 8.56 0.71 -9.03
N PHE A 109 7.65 1.40 -9.70
CA PHE A 109 7.96 2.06 -10.96
C PHE A 109 8.97 3.19 -10.83
N LEU A 110 8.91 3.98 -9.75
CA LEU A 110 9.85 5.09 -9.52
C LEU A 110 11.17 4.64 -8.88
N MET A 111 11.17 3.54 -8.13
CA MET A 111 12.31 3.07 -7.36
C MET A 111 12.60 1.58 -7.59
N PRO A 112 12.92 1.17 -8.85
CA PRO A 112 13.07 -0.25 -9.19
C PRO A 112 14.29 -0.89 -8.51
N GLU A 113 15.38 -0.15 -8.30
CA GLU A 113 16.61 -0.66 -7.68
C GLU A 113 16.37 -1.01 -6.20
N ALA A 114 15.79 -0.10 -5.41
CA ALA A 114 15.45 -0.36 -4.02
C ALA A 114 14.34 -1.42 -3.90
N ALA A 115 13.39 -1.44 -4.84
CA ALA A 115 12.35 -2.46 -4.88
C ALA A 115 12.94 -3.86 -5.01
N HIS A 116 13.93 -4.06 -5.88
CA HIS A 116 14.58 -5.35 -6.07
C HIS A 116 15.31 -5.83 -4.81
N GLU A 117 16.03 -4.95 -4.13
CA GLU A 117 16.81 -5.33 -2.94
C GLU A 117 15.94 -5.53 -1.68
N LEU A 118 14.91 -4.71 -1.49
CA LEU A 118 14.06 -4.75 -0.30
C LEU A 118 12.81 -5.63 -0.46
N SER A 119 12.52 -6.11 -1.67
CA SER A 119 11.32 -6.91 -1.95
C SER A 119 11.15 -8.13 -1.04
N TRP A 120 12.23 -8.81 -0.66
CA TRP A 120 12.18 -10.01 0.16
C TRP A 120 11.53 -9.77 1.54
N ILE A 121 11.76 -8.60 2.16
CA ILE A 121 11.16 -8.21 3.44
C ILE A 121 9.64 -8.09 3.28
N PHE A 122 9.23 -7.40 2.23
CA PHE A 122 7.81 -7.15 1.96
C PHE A 122 7.09 -8.41 1.45
N ILE A 123 7.79 -9.31 0.76
CA ILE A 123 7.26 -10.64 0.37
C ILE A 123 6.89 -11.45 1.61
N ILE A 124 7.74 -11.49 2.63
CA ILE A 124 7.43 -12.17 3.89
C ILE A 124 6.20 -11.53 4.54
N LEU A 125 6.15 -10.20 4.60
CA LEU A 125 5.06 -9.46 5.22
C LEU A 125 3.72 -9.69 4.50
N THR A 126 3.73 -9.67 3.16
CA THR A 126 2.54 -9.95 2.35
C THR A 126 2.11 -11.41 2.45
N THR A 127 3.04 -12.35 2.53
CA THR A 127 2.74 -13.77 2.76
C THR A 127 2.02 -13.97 4.09
N ILE A 128 2.49 -13.34 5.16
CA ILE A 128 1.82 -13.37 6.46
C ILE A 128 0.41 -12.80 6.33
N SER A 129 0.24 -11.68 5.60
CA SER A 129 -1.07 -11.05 5.39
C SER A 129 -2.05 -11.98 4.67
N VAL A 130 -1.59 -12.72 3.64
CA VAL A 130 -2.41 -13.70 2.90
C VAL A 130 -2.86 -14.83 3.80
N VAL A 131 -1.93 -15.46 4.51
CA VAL A 131 -2.21 -16.61 5.37
C VAL A 131 -3.11 -16.20 6.54
N TYR A 132 -2.76 -15.12 7.21
CA TYR A 132 -3.55 -14.59 8.33
C TYR A 132 -4.97 -14.22 7.91
N GLY A 133 -5.13 -13.49 6.78
CA GLY A 133 -6.44 -13.10 6.27
C GLY A 133 -7.31 -14.32 5.93
N ALA A 134 -6.73 -15.34 5.30
CA ALA A 134 -7.44 -16.57 4.96
C ALA A 134 -7.91 -17.34 6.20
N PHE A 135 -7.04 -17.56 7.17
CA PHE A 135 -7.40 -18.26 8.42
C PHE A 135 -8.40 -17.44 9.25
N SER A 136 -8.23 -16.13 9.31
CA SER A 136 -9.17 -15.26 10.02
C SER A 136 -10.56 -15.29 9.42
N ALA A 137 -10.68 -15.41 8.08
CA ALA A 137 -11.97 -15.52 7.41
C ALA A 137 -12.72 -16.81 7.80
N ILE A 138 -12.00 -17.93 7.98
CA ILE A 138 -12.62 -19.23 8.34
C ILE A 138 -13.23 -19.21 9.76
N VAL A 139 -12.63 -18.48 10.67
CA VAL A 139 -13.06 -18.43 12.09
C VAL A 139 -14.24 -17.48 12.30
N GLN A 140 -14.52 -16.58 11.37
CA GLN A 140 -15.60 -15.60 11.49
C GLN A 140 -16.99 -16.26 11.35
N LYS A 141 -17.95 -15.75 12.11
CA LYS A 141 -19.36 -16.16 12.04
C LYS A 141 -20.23 -15.18 11.27
N ASP A 142 -19.82 -13.96 11.15
CA ASP A 142 -20.54 -12.88 10.46
C ASP A 142 -20.06 -12.77 9.01
N LEU A 143 -21.00 -12.82 8.06
CA LEU A 143 -20.72 -12.76 6.63
C LEU A 143 -19.97 -11.49 6.20
N LYS A 144 -20.22 -10.35 6.87
CA LYS A 144 -19.49 -9.11 6.57
C LYS A 144 -18.01 -9.22 6.95
N TYR A 145 -17.70 -9.81 8.10
CA TYR A 145 -16.33 -10.04 8.54
C TYR A 145 -15.62 -11.10 7.68
N ILE A 146 -16.32 -12.17 7.29
CA ILE A 146 -15.78 -13.19 6.37
C ILE A 146 -15.34 -12.53 5.06
N ASN A 147 -16.22 -11.72 4.47
CA ASN A 147 -15.92 -11.01 3.21
C ASN A 147 -14.78 -9.99 3.38
N ALA A 148 -14.73 -9.30 4.50
CA ALA A 148 -13.66 -8.35 4.81
C ALA A 148 -12.29 -9.02 4.91
N TYR A 149 -12.15 -10.09 5.69
CA TYR A 149 -10.90 -10.83 5.82
C TYR A 149 -10.50 -11.54 4.51
N SER A 150 -11.46 -12.03 3.74
CA SER A 150 -11.21 -12.53 2.40
C SER A 150 -10.62 -11.44 1.50
N SER A 151 -11.15 -10.22 1.57
CA SER A 151 -10.62 -9.08 0.81
C SER A 151 -9.19 -8.72 1.22
N VAL A 152 -8.86 -8.76 2.52
CA VAL A 152 -7.50 -8.57 3.05
C VAL A 152 -6.55 -9.61 2.47
N SER A 153 -6.94 -10.90 2.48
CA SER A 153 -6.13 -11.97 1.90
C SER A 153 -5.88 -11.78 0.41
N HIS A 154 -6.92 -11.42 -0.37
CA HIS A 154 -6.76 -11.15 -1.79
C HIS A 154 -5.88 -9.94 -2.10
N CYS A 155 -6.00 -8.86 -1.33
CA CYS A 155 -5.10 -7.70 -1.47
C CYS A 155 -3.66 -8.05 -1.11
N GLY A 156 -3.45 -8.85 -0.07
CA GLY A 156 -2.13 -9.39 0.27
C GLY A 156 -1.53 -10.19 -0.89
N LEU A 157 -2.35 -11.04 -1.55
CA LEU A 157 -1.91 -11.83 -2.71
C LEU A 157 -1.53 -10.95 -3.91
N VAL A 158 -2.27 -9.88 -4.17
CA VAL A 158 -1.95 -8.91 -5.23
C VAL A 158 -0.62 -8.21 -4.92
N LEU A 159 -0.42 -7.75 -3.69
CA LEU A 159 0.84 -7.12 -3.28
C LEU A 159 2.02 -8.10 -3.37
N PHE A 160 1.80 -9.35 -2.97
CA PHE A 160 2.78 -10.42 -3.12
C PHE A 160 3.16 -10.63 -4.59
N ALA A 161 2.17 -10.74 -5.48
CA ALA A 161 2.41 -10.93 -6.92
C ALA A 161 3.18 -9.76 -7.54
N ILE A 162 2.85 -8.53 -7.13
CA ILE A 162 3.55 -7.31 -7.59
C ILE A 162 5.03 -7.33 -7.17
N LEU A 163 5.33 -7.80 -5.96
CA LEU A 163 6.71 -7.87 -5.44
C LEU A 163 7.52 -9.03 -6.05
N MET A 164 6.84 -10.07 -6.51
CA MET A 164 7.48 -11.21 -7.20
C MET A 164 7.95 -10.89 -8.61
N MET A 165 8.00 -9.60 -9.00
CA MET A 165 8.46 -9.13 -10.31
C MET A 165 9.75 -9.86 -10.73
N ASN A 166 9.56 -10.98 -11.41
CA ASN A 166 10.67 -11.77 -11.91
C ASN A 166 11.17 -11.13 -13.22
N GLN A 167 12.46 -11.13 -13.43
CA GLN A 167 13.09 -10.60 -14.66
C GLN A 167 12.65 -11.32 -15.94
N THR A 168 11.71 -12.24 -15.85
CA THR A 168 11.18 -13.07 -16.93
C THR A 168 9.74 -12.75 -17.34
N ALA A 169 9.17 -11.66 -16.84
CA ALA A 169 7.83 -11.21 -17.26
C ALA A 169 7.92 -10.02 -18.21
#